data_cc402fa7d015e38d6c6c913aac05d077
#
_entry.id   cc402fa7d015e38d6c6c913aac05d077
#
_cell.length_a   1.000
_cell.length_b   1.000
_cell.length_c   1.000
_cell.angle_alpha   90.00
_cell.angle_beta   90.00
_cell.angle_gamma   90.00
#
_symmetry.space_group_name_H-M   'P 1'
#
loop_
_entity.id
_entity.type
_entity.pdbx_description
1 polymer ?
#
loop_
_entity_poly.entity_id
_entity_poly.type
_entity_poly.pdbx_seq_one_letter_code
_entity_poly.pdbx_strand_id
1 'polypeptide(L)'
;MKKRILIAALTAAMASSIFGVTVNAARGITVQVESAVMKFINDFTTAINPQITKNYATGNIELMNNLICKGAKYSYFLLFFLSLPILIETNYILTLWLKITPDYTALFLRLSLIGSMLTILGNTGYTACMATGVIKRYVLWVTSVGCLTLPISWIAFKMGAPVYSTYIAYIFTYILVDIVRLWIMKGLLNFPIMMFVREVIYKCLWVTCISLIVPLFILKNLEPSFIRFLYSCFFCILSTSLSIYIFGLSKNERTFLKAKIINMISKLKK
;
A
#
# COMPACT_ATOMS: atom_id res chain seq x y z
N MET A 1 -8.53 51.20 -16.29
CA MET A 1 -9.06 49.86 -16.39
C MET A 1 -8.00 48.83 -16.82
N LYS A 2 -7.29 49.01 -17.92
CA LYS A 2 -6.28 48.05 -18.43
C LYS A 2 -5.17 47.65 -17.46
N LYS A 3 -4.60 48.60 -16.65
CA LYS A 3 -3.57 48.31 -15.64
C LYS A 3 -4.09 47.40 -14.49
N ARG A 4 -5.35 47.55 -14.04
CA ARG A 4 -5.93 46.70 -12.99
C ARG A 4 -6.17 45.25 -13.48
N ILE A 5 -6.57 45.10 -14.76
CA ILE A 5 -6.77 43.78 -15.36
C ILE A 5 -5.41 43.09 -15.57
N LEU A 6 -4.37 43.82 -15.97
CA LEU A 6 -3.02 43.29 -16.13
C LEU A 6 -2.44 42.81 -14.76
N ILE A 7 -2.61 43.61 -13.71
CA ILE A 7 -2.16 43.25 -12.35
C ILE A 7 -2.93 42.00 -11.86
N ALA A 8 -4.23 41.94 -12.03
CA ALA A 8 -5.03 40.79 -11.65
C ALA A 8 -4.64 39.52 -12.43
N ALA A 9 -4.34 39.63 -13.73
CA ALA A 9 -3.86 38.52 -14.54
C ALA A 9 -2.46 38.03 -14.10
N LEU A 10 -1.54 38.97 -13.80
CA LEU A 10 -0.22 38.64 -13.29
C LEU A 10 -0.26 37.99 -11.90
N THR A 11 -1.09 38.51 -11.00
CA THR A 11 -1.26 37.89 -9.68
C THR A 11 -1.90 36.51 -9.77
N ALA A 12 -2.87 36.29 -10.64
CA ALA A 12 -3.47 34.99 -10.89
C ALA A 12 -2.45 33.99 -11.51
N ALA A 13 -1.63 34.45 -12.45
CA ALA A 13 -0.56 33.63 -13.05
C ALA A 13 0.53 33.26 -12.02
N MET A 14 0.94 34.21 -11.15
CA MET A 14 1.87 33.95 -10.06
C MET A 14 1.26 32.98 -9.03
N ALA A 15 0.03 33.18 -8.64
CA ALA A 15 -0.64 32.28 -7.71
C ALA A 15 -0.77 30.86 -8.27
N SER A 16 -1.09 30.69 -9.56
CA SER A 16 -1.17 29.38 -10.18
C SER A 16 0.22 28.70 -10.32
N SER A 17 1.28 29.47 -10.57
CA SER A 17 2.64 28.92 -10.62
C SER A 17 3.15 28.51 -9.23
N ILE A 18 2.90 29.30 -8.20
CA ILE A 18 3.24 28.95 -6.80
C ILE A 18 2.46 27.72 -6.37
N PHE A 19 1.17 27.64 -6.67
CA PHE A 19 0.35 26.46 -6.37
C PHE A 19 0.89 25.20 -7.07
N GLY A 20 1.29 25.29 -8.34
CA GLY A 20 1.91 24.19 -9.06
C GLY A 20 3.23 23.72 -8.42
N VAL A 21 4.06 24.65 -7.94
CA VAL A 21 5.32 24.34 -7.25
C VAL A 21 5.07 23.64 -5.93
N THR A 22 4.13 24.11 -5.11
CA THR A 22 3.80 23.50 -3.81
C THR A 22 3.24 22.09 -3.97
N VAL A 23 2.35 21.87 -4.94
CA VAL A 23 1.77 20.54 -5.25
C VAL A 23 2.86 19.56 -5.73
N ASN A 24 3.79 20.01 -6.59
CA ASN A 24 4.89 19.19 -7.06
C ASN A 24 5.87 18.84 -5.92
N ALA A 25 6.17 19.79 -5.03
CA ALA A 25 6.97 19.54 -3.84
C ALA A 25 6.31 18.52 -2.91
N ALA A 26 5.00 18.67 -2.64
CA ALA A 26 4.21 17.72 -1.86
C ALA A 26 4.26 16.30 -2.45
N ARG A 27 4.12 16.19 -3.78
CA ARG A 27 4.23 14.92 -4.48
C ARG A 27 5.63 14.32 -4.38
N GLY A 28 6.68 15.12 -4.53
CA GLY A 28 8.06 14.66 -4.41
C GLY A 28 8.35 14.06 -3.04
N ILE A 29 7.94 14.73 -1.96
CA ILE A 29 8.07 14.24 -0.58
C ILE A 29 7.28 12.93 -0.41
N THR A 30 6.05 12.88 -0.90
CA THR A 30 5.20 11.67 -0.84
C THR A 30 5.89 10.48 -1.49
N VAL A 31 6.43 10.65 -2.71
CA VAL A 31 7.11 9.58 -3.46
C VAL A 31 8.37 9.12 -2.73
N GLN A 32 9.12 10.01 -2.07
CA GLN A 32 10.30 9.61 -1.29
C GLN A 32 9.94 8.67 -0.14
N VAL A 33 8.93 9.04 0.66
CA VAL A 33 8.48 8.20 1.79
C VAL A 33 7.89 6.88 1.30
N GLU A 34 7.01 6.93 0.30
CA GLU A 34 6.41 5.74 -0.30
C GLU A 34 7.47 4.78 -0.84
N SER A 35 8.44 5.29 -1.60
CA SER A 35 9.52 4.50 -2.19
C SER A 35 10.42 3.85 -1.12
N ALA A 36 10.70 4.57 -0.04
CA ALA A 36 11.48 4.03 1.08
C ALA A 36 10.77 2.82 1.73
N VAL A 37 9.47 2.96 1.99
CA VAL A 37 8.66 1.86 2.54
C VAL A 37 8.55 0.70 1.54
N MET A 38 8.23 0.99 0.28
CA MET A 38 8.04 -0.01 -0.77
C MET A 38 9.31 -0.81 -1.09
N LYS A 39 10.49 -0.23 -0.88
CA LYS A 39 11.76 -0.93 -1.10
C LYS A 39 11.85 -2.21 -0.25
N PHE A 40 11.54 -2.12 1.05
CA PHE A 40 11.51 -3.29 1.94
C PHE A 40 10.56 -4.38 1.45
N ILE A 41 9.40 -3.97 0.93
CA ILE A 41 8.39 -4.91 0.47
C ILE A 41 8.81 -5.58 -0.84
N ASN A 42 9.43 -4.83 -1.73
CA ASN A 42 9.93 -5.34 -3.00
C ASN A 42 11.06 -6.36 -2.77
N ASP A 43 11.98 -6.10 -1.83
CA ASP A 43 13.04 -7.05 -1.47
C ASP A 43 12.44 -8.35 -0.92
N PHE A 44 11.43 -8.27 -0.07
CA PHE A 44 10.70 -9.44 0.45
C PHE A 44 10.00 -10.22 -0.68
N THR A 45 9.29 -9.53 -1.59
CA THR A 45 8.59 -10.18 -2.72
C THR A 45 9.58 -10.83 -3.68
N THR A 46 10.71 -10.18 -3.94
CA THR A 46 11.78 -10.71 -4.81
C THR A 46 12.34 -12.04 -4.28
N ALA A 47 12.39 -12.22 -2.96
CA ALA A 47 12.83 -13.50 -2.37
C ALA A 47 11.81 -14.64 -2.57
N ILE A 48 10.51 -14.32 -2.73
CA ILE A 48 9.45 -15.33 -2.93
C ILE A 48 9.26 -15.67 -4.41
N ASN A 49 9.44 -14.72 -5.31
CA ASN A 49 9.17 -14.85 -6.74
C ASN A 49 9.81 -16.07 -7.42
N PRO A 50 11.11 -16.41 -7.18
CA PRO A 50 11.74 -17.61 -7.76
C PRO A 50 11.05 -18.91 -7.33
N GLN A 51 10.53 -18.97 -6.10
CA GLN A 51 9.81 -20.12 -5.58
C GLN A 51 8.49 -20.33 -6.33
N ILE A 52 7.76 -19.25 -6.63
CA ILE A 52 6.51 -19.28 -7.41
C ILE A 52 6.80 -19.83 -8.81
N THR A 53 7.80 -19.26 -9.50
CA THR A 53 8.19 -19.68 -10.85
C THR A 53 8.65 -21.13 -10.89
N LYS A 54 9.47 -21.57 -9.90
CA LYS A 54 9.93 -22.95 -9.79
C LYS A 54 8.76 -23.93 -9.63
N ASN A 55 7.82 -23.64 -8.73
CA ASN A 55 6.68 -24.53 -8.50
C ASN A 55 5.74 -24.60 -9.70
N TYR A 56 5.58 -23.52 -10.46
CA TYR A 56 4.91 -23.55 -11.75
C TYR A 56 5.60 -24.49 -12.74
N ALA A 57 6.93 -24.35 -12.92
CA ALA A 57 7.71 -25.15 -13.85
C ALA A 57 7.73 -26.66 -13.50
N THR A 58 7.65 -27.00 -12.22
CA THR A 58 7.59 -28.40 -11.74
C THR A 58 6.17 -28.96 -11.68
N GLY A 59 5.14 -28.19 -12.10
CA GLY A 59 3.74 -28.63 -12.07
C GLY A 59 3.10 -28.68 -10.68
N ASN A 60 3.79 -28.19 -9.64
CA ASN A 60 3.26 -28.16 -8.28
C ASN A 60 2.35 -26.93 -8.06
N ILE A 61 1.18 -26.98 -8.71
CA ILE A 61 0.23 -25.85 -8.77
C ILE A 61 -0.34 -25.51 -7.38
N GLU A 62 -0.58 -26.51 -6.54
CA GLU A 62 -1.12 -26.28 -5.19
C GLU A 62 -0.13 -25.47 -4.34
N LEU A 63 1.15 -25.86 -4.33
CA LEU A 63 2.17 -25.13 -3.59
C LEU A 63 2.39 -23.73 -4.17
N MET A 64 2.35 -23.56 -5.49
CA MET A 64 2.40 -22.26 -6.16
C MET A 64 1.26 -21.35 -5.69
N ASN A 65 0.00 -21.84 -5.72
CA ASN A 65 -1.16 -21.09 -5.28
C ASN A 65 -1.06 -20.66 -3.80
N ASN A 66 -0.58 -21.56 -2.95
CA ASN A 66 -0.32 -21.27 -1.54
C ASN A 66 0.76 -20.18 -1.37
N LEU A 67 1.83 -20.23 -2.17
CA LEU A 67 2.91 -19.21 -2.15
C LEU A 67 2.40 -17.84 -2.63
N ILE A 68 1.55 -17.80 -3.66
CA ILE A 68 0.93 -16.56 -4.14
C ILE A 68 0.12 -15.92 -3.00
N CYS A 69 -0.76 -16.69 -2.36
CA CYS A 69 -1.58 -16.18 -1.25
C CYS A 69 -0.73 -15.74 -0.04
N LYS A 70 0.26 -16.52 0.35
CA LYS A 70 1.15 -16.17 1.47
C LYS A 70 2.00 -14.95 1.13
N GLY A 71 2.55 -14.88 -0.08
CA GLY A 71 3.34 -13.75 -0.53
C GLY A 71 2.54 -12.45 -0.54
N ALA A 72 1.35 -12.45 -1.12
CA ALA A 72 0.46 -11.29 -1.12
C ALA A 72 0.09 -10.85 0.30
N LYS A 73 -0.33 -11.80 1.14
CA LYS A 73 -0.73 -11.55 2.53
C LYS A 73 0.41 -10.96 3.36
N TYR A 74 1.60 -11.57 3.33
CA TYR A 74 2.72 -11.10 4.14
C TYR A 74 3.31 -9.80 3.62
N SER A 75 3.33 -9.57 2.31
CA SER A 75 3.70 -8.27 1.73
C SER A 75 2.77 -7.16 2.20
N TYR A 76 1.45 -7.42 2.23
CA TYR A 76 0.49 -6.48 2.77
C TYR A 76 0.72 -6.20 4.26
N PHE A 77 0.91 -7.24 5.07
CA PHE A 77 1.15 -7.08 6.51
C PHE A 77 2.43 -6.31 6.81
N LEU A 78 3.50 -6.57 6.06
CA LEU A 78 4.75 -5.84 6.20
C LEU A 78 4.59 -4.37 5.81
N LEU A 79 3.91 -4.10 4.69
CA LEU A 79 3.60 -2.74 4.25
C LEU A 79 2.74 -2.01 5.28
N PHE A 80 1.68 -2.65 5.76
CA PHE A 80 0.78 -2.08 6.75
C PHE A 80 1.48 -1.80 8.09
N PHE A 81 2.32 -2.74 8.54
CA PHE A 81 3.12 -2.59 9.76
C PHE A 81 4.03 -1.36 9.72
N LEU A 82 4.72 -1.12 8.60
CA LEU A 82 5.60 0.03 8.40
C LEU A 82 4.81 1.33 8.18
N SER A 83 3.68 1.23 7.48
CA SER A 83 2.90 2.42 7.10
C SER A 83 1.96 2.91 8.19
N LEU A 84 1.50 2.06 9.09
CA LEU A 84 0.49 2.45 10.10
C LEU A 84 0.96 3.61 11.00
N PRO A 85 2.17 3.61 11.60
CA PRO A 85 2.65 4.76 12.35
C PRO A 85 2.73 6.03 11.51
N ILE A 86 3.14 5.90 10.24
CA ILE A 86 3.22 7.03 9.30
C ILE A 86 1.83 7.59 8.99
N LEU A 87 0.84 6.73 8.75
CA LEU A 87 -0.54 7.13 8.47
C LEU A 87 -1.18 7.86 9.66
N ILE A 88 -0.91 7.39 10.88
CA ILE A 88 -1.46 7.94 12.11
C ILE A 88 -0.84 9.30 12.43
N GLU A 89 0.48 9.38 12.49
CA GLU A 89 1.22 10.57 12.89
C GLU A 89 1.82 11.36 11.71
N THR A 90 1.19 11.25 10.51
CA THR A 90 1.68 11.90 9.27
C THR A 90 2.07 13.35 9.47
N ASN A 91 1.18 14.16 10.06
CA ASN A 91 1.41 15.59 10.26
C ASN A 91 2.62 15.84 11.18
N TYR A 92 2.71 15.10 12.27
CA TYR A 92 3.81 15.24 13.23
C TYR A 92 5.16 14.85 12.60
N ILE A 93 5.21 13.73 11.90
CA ILE A 93 6.41 13.24 11.20
C ILE A 93 6.88 14.25 10.16
N LEU A 94 5.96 14.76 9.33
CA LEU A 94 6.29 15.73 8.30
C LEU A 94 6.78 17.06 8.89
N THR A 95 6.17 17.55 9.96
CA THR A 95 6.61 18.77 10.65
C THR A 95 7.98 18.59 11.28
N LEU A 96 8.25 17.44 11.89
CA LEU A 96 9.56 17.13 12.48
C LEU A 96 10.67 17.05 11.41
N TRP A 97 10.35 16.50 10.23
CA TRP A 97 11.33 16.32 9.16
C TRP A 97 11.56 17.60 8.34
N LEU A 98 10.47 18.28 7.92
CA LEU A 98 10.53 19.37 6.94
C LEU A 98 10.46 20.75 7.56
N LYS A 99 10.13 20.87 8.87
CA LYS A 99 9.82 22.14 9.57
C LYS A 99 8.63 22.89 8.93
N ILE A 100 8.64 23.10 7.61
CA ILE A 100 7.55 23.69 6.82
C ILE A 100 7.06 22.64 5.85
N THR A 101 5.83 22.17 6.04
CA THR A 101 5.19 21.16 5.17
C THR A 101 4.39 21.84 4.08
N PRO A 102 4.62 21.56 2.78
CA PRO A 102 3.77 22.04 1.70
C PRO A 102 2.32 21.56 1.88
N ASP A 103 1.37 22.37 1.43
CA ASP A 103 -0.05 22.00 1.44
C ASP A 103 -0.28 20.67 0.72
N TYR A 104 -1.28 19.91 1.20
CA TYR A 104 -1.65 18.60 0.69
C TYR A 104 -0.65 17.46 0.92
N THR A 105 0.60 17.71 1.38
CA THR A 105 1.63 16.65 1.54
C THR A 105 1.14 15.51 2.42
N ALA A 106 0.54 15.81 3.57
CA ALA A 106 0.04 14.79 4.48
C ALA A 106 -1.10 13.95 3.87
N LEU A 107 -1.99 14.59 3.13
CA LEU A 107 -3.10 13.90 2.45
C LEU A 107 -2.59 13.04 1.30
N PHE A 108 -1.68 13.55 0.49
CA PHE A 108 -1.04 12.79 -0.59
C PHE A 108 -0.33 11.57 -0.05
N LEU A 109 0.44 11.71 1.01
CA LEU A 109 1.17 10.60 1.62
C LEU A 109 0.22 9.52 2.15
N ARG A 110 -0.85 9.90 2.84
CA ARG A 110 -1.86 8.93 3.31
C ARG A 110 -2.51 8.18 2.15
N LEU A 111 -2.97 8.90 1.13
CA LEU A 111 -3.64 8.30 -0.03
C LEU A 111 -2.67 7.44 -0.85
N SER A 112 -1.41 7.86 -1.00
CA SER A 112 -0.38 7.09 -1.69
C SER A 112 -0.11 5.76 -0.99
N LEU A 113 0.10 5.76 0.33
CA LEU A 113 0.32 4.54 1.10
C LEU A 113 -0.88 3.59 1.05
N ILE A 114 -2.11 4.12 1.09
CA ILE A 114 -3.33 3.31 0.91
C ILE A 114 -3.36 2.69 -0.50
N GLY A 115 -3.03 3.47 -1.53
CA GLY A 115 -2.93 2.96 -2.90
C GLY A 115 -1.88 1.86 -3.05
N SER A 116 -0.71 2.02 -2.41
CA SER A 116 0.37 1.03 -2.40
C SER A 116 -0.06 -0.27 -1.70
N MET A 117 -0.91 -0.19 -0.66
CA MET A 117 -1.48 -1.39 -0.01
C MET A 117 -2.36 -2.21 -0.94
N LEU A 118 -3.09 -1.59 -1.86
CA LEU A 118 -3.85 -2.30 -2.89
C LEU A 118 -2.91 -2.90 -3.93
N THR A 119 -1.99 -2.10 -4.46
CA THR A 119 -1.06 -2.52 -5.52
C THR A 119 -0.25 -3.76 -5.16
N ILE A 120 0.18 -3.88 -3.89
CA ILE A 120 1.05 -4.98 -3.43
C ILE A 120 0.36 -6.33 -3.44
N LEU A 121 -0.97 -6.38 -3.31
CA LEU A 121 -1.74 -7.61 -3.31
C LEU A 121 -1.62 -8.38 -4.62
N GLY A 122 -1.43 -7.68 -5.74
CA GLY A 122 -1.29 -8.28 -7.05
C GLY A 122 0.12 -8.73 -7.46
N ASN A 123 1.18 -8.36 -6.71
CA ASN A 123 2.57 -8.57 -7.15
C ASN A 123 2.97 -10.04 -7.32
N THR A 124 2.61 -10.90 -6.38
CA THR A 124 2.91 -12.34 -6.45
C THR A 124 2.10 -13.04 -7.53
N GLY A 125 0.86 -12.60 -7.77
CA GLY A 125 0.03 -13.06 -8.89
C GLY A 125 0.61 -12.66 -10.24
N TYR A 126 1.17 -11.46 -10.37
CA TYR A 126 1.90 -11.03 -11.56
C TYR A 126 3.03 -12.00 -11.89
N THR A 127 3.86 -12.36 -10.92
CA THR A 127 4.97 -13.31 -11.12
C THR A 127 4.50 -14.66 -11.63
N ALA A 128 3.39 -15.19 -11.07
CA ALA A 128 2.81 -16.44 -11.53
C ALA A 128 2.28 -16.35 -12.98
N CYS A 129 1.64 -15.25 -13.34
CA CYS A 129 1.20 -15.03 -14.72
C CYS A 129 2.38 -14.92 -15.69
N MET A 130 3.48 -14.26 -15.29
CA MET A 130 4.70 -14.18 -16.11
C MET A 130 5.34 -15.56 -16.33
N ALA A 131 5.31 -16.45 -15.32
CA ALA A 131 5.83 -17.80 -15.41
C ALA A 131 5.13 -18.65 -16.48
N THR A 132 3.89 -18.34 -16.87
CA THR A 132 3.14 -19.05 -17.93
C THR A 132 3.67 -18.77 -19.34
N GLY A 133 4.45 -17.71 -19.55
CA GLY A 133 4.87 -17.23 -20.87
C GLY A 133 3.76 -16.48 -21.66
N VAL A 134 2.50 -16.54 -21.24
CA VAL A 134 1.36 -15.86 -21.89
C VAL A 134 1.21 -14.43 -21.38
N ILE A 135 2.26 -13.62 -21.60
CA ILE A 135 2.41 -12.29 -21.05
C ILE A 135 1.45 -11.28 -21.69
N LYS A 136 1.23 -11.40 -23.01
CA LYS A 136 0.47 -10.42 -23.82
C LYS A 136 -0.91 -10.11 -23.25
N ARG A 137 -1.67 -11.15 -22.90
CA ARG A 137 -3.03 -10.99 -22.37
C ARG A 137 -3.05 -10.26 -21.05
N TYR A 138 -2.13 -10.61 -20.14
CA TYR A 138 -2.01 -9.97 -18.83
C TYR A 138 -1.66 -8.49 -18.97
N VAL A 139 -0.59 -8.18 -19.71
CA VAL A 139 -0.11 -6.81 -19.87
C VAL A 139 -1.15 -5.92 -20.54
N LEU A 140 -1.78 -6.38 -21.63
CA LEU A 140 -2.79 -5.57 -22.32
C LEU A 140 -3.96 -5.19 -21.40
N TRP A 141 -4.58 -6.16 -20.71
CA TRP A 141 -5.73 -5.88 -19.87
C TRP A 141 -5.39 -5.05 -18.64
N VAL A 142 -4.33 -5.40 -17.93
CA VAL A 142 -3.91 -4.69 -16.71
C VAL A 142 -3.47 -3.26 -17.04
N THR A 143 -2.69 -3.06 -18.11
CA THR A 143 -2.26 -1.73 -18.52
C THR A 143 -3.43 -0.89 -19.03
N SER A 144 -4.33 -1.44 -19.84
CA SER A 144 -5.49 -0.71 -20.34
C SER A 144 -6.38 -0.21 -19.21
N VAL A 145 -6.64 -1.05 -18.20
CA VAL A 145 -7.42 -0.65 -17.02
C VAL A 145 -6.64 0.35 -16.17
N GLY A 146 -5.33 0.16 -15.99
CA GLY A 146 -4.47 1.10 -15.26
C GLY A 146 -4.44 2.49 -15.91
N CYS A 147 -4.46 2.57 -17.24
CA CYS A 147 -4.53 3.84 -17.98
C CYS A 147 -5.83 4.62 -17.73
N LEU A 148 -6.90 3.99 -17.23
CA LEU A 148 -8.15 4.69 -16.88
C LEU A 148 -7.95 5.76 -15.79
N THR A 149 -6.89 5.67 -15.02
CA THR A 149 -6.53 6.72 -14.05
C THR A 149 -6.44 8.10 -14.70
N LEU A 150 -5.90 8.19 -15.92
CA LEU A 150 -5.74 9.47 -16.62
C LEU A 150 -7.08 10.11 -17.00
N PRO A 151 -7.98 9.44 -17.77
CA PRO A 151 -9.28 10.03 -18.11
C PRO A 151 -10.16 10.28 -16.89
N ILE A 152 -10.14 9.42 -15.87
CA ILE A 152 -10.92 9.63 -14.64
C ILE A 152 -10.43 10.88 -13.91
N SER A 153 -9.12 11.07 -13.77
CA SER A 153 -8.54 12.26 -13.15
C SER A 153 -8.84 13.53 -13.96
N TRP A 154 -8.79 13.45 -15.28
CA TRP A 154 -9.10 14.57 -16.15
C TRP A 154 -10.58 15.01 -16.05
N ILE A 155 -11.51 14.04 -16.03
CA ILE A 155 -12.93 14.31 -15.80
C ILE A 155 -13.15 14.94 -14.43
N ALA A 156 -12.53 14.40 -13.38
CA ALA A 156 -12.63 14.94 -12.03
C ALA A 156 -12.16 16.42 -11.97
N PHE A 157 -11.05 16.75 -12.62
CA PHE A 157 -10.56 18.13 -12.69
C PHE A 157 -11.49 19.05 -13.49
N LYS A 158 -12.08 18.57 -14.58
CA LYS A 158 -13.08 19.34 -15.32
C LYS A 158 -14.34 19.63 -14.50
N MET A 159 -14.69 18.74 -13.57
CA MET A 159 -15.80 18.92 -12.62
C MET A 159 -15.41 19.80 -11.42
N GLY A 160 -14.19 20.36 -11.38
CA GLY A 160 -13.72 21.21 -10.29
C GLY A 160 -13.23 20.45 -9.06
N ALA A 161 -12.93 19.16 -9.18
CA ALA A 161 -12.41 18.38 -8.07
C ALA A 161 -10.98 18.84 -7.66
N PRO A 162 -10.64 18.78 -6.38
CA PRO A 162 -9.34 19.20 -5.86
C PRO A 162 -8.21 18.25 -6.34
N VAL A 163 -6.95 18.70 -6.20
CA VAL A 163 -5.75 18.00 -6.73
C VAL A 163 -5.59 16.57 -6.20
N TYR A 164 -6.01 16.30 -4.97
CA TYR A 164 -5.93 14.95 -4.39
C TYR A 164 -6.89 13.94 -5.04
N SER A 165 -7.84 14.38 -5.86
CA SER A 165 -8.75 13.51 -6.62
C SER A 165 -8.02 12.53 -7.53
N THR A 166 -6.79 12.87 -7.99
CA THR A 166 -5.92 11.97 -8.74
C THR A 166 -5.55 10.71 -7.95
N TYR A 167 -5.25 10.86 -6.67
CA TYR A 167 -4.96 9.71 -5.80
C TYR A 167 -6.21 8.85 -5.55
N ILE A 168 -7.38 9.48 -5.44
CA ILE A 168 -8.66 8.76 -5.31
C ILE A 168 -8.95 7.98 -6.60
N ALA A 169 -8.77 8.61 -7.77
CA ALA A 169 -8.89 7.96 -9.07
C ALA A 169 -7.91 6.79 -9.20
N TYR A 170 -6.68 6.94 -8.73
CA TYR A 170 -5.67 5.89 -8.66
C TYR A 170 -6.14 4.71 -7.81
N ILE A 171 -6.58 4.94 -6.57
CA ILE A 171 -7.09 3.91 -5.66
C ILE A 171 -8.25 3.14 -6.32
N PHE A 172 -9.23 3.86 -6.87
CA PHE A 172 -10.36 3.25 -7.56
C PHE A 172 -9.91 2.39 -8.76
N THR A 173 -9.03 2.92 -9.58
CA THR A 173 -8.50 2.21 -10.75
C THR A 173 -7.74 0.95 -10.35
N TYR A 174 -6.95 0.98 -9.27
CA TYR A 174 -6.20 -0.19 -8.81
C TYR A 174 -7.06 -1.27 -8.19
N ILE A 175 -8.21 -0.93 -7.59
CA ILE A 175 -9.22 -1.92 -7.21
C ILE A 175 -9.73 -2.67 -8.47
N LEU A 176 -10.01 -1.94 -9.55
CA LEU A 176 -10.41 -2.57 -10.82
C LEU A 176 -9.28 -3.41 -11.41
N VAL A 177 -8.06 -2.93 -11.37
CA VAL A 177 -6.86 -3.68 -11.81
C VAL A 177 -6.73 -4.99 -11.05
N ASP A 178 -6.92 -5.01 -9.74
CA ASP A 178 -6.80 -6.24 -8.95
C ASP A 178 -7.92 -7.23 -9.26
N ILE A 179 -9.14 -6.76 -9.53
CA ILE A 179 -10.23 -7.61 -10.01
C ILE A 179 -9.87 -8.25 -11.36
N VAL A 180 -9.34 -7.46 -12.30
CA VAL A 180 -8.91 -7.94 -13.62
C VAL A 180 -7.74 -8.93 -13.50
N ARG A 181 -6.77 -8.67 -12.60
CA ARG A 181 -5.66 -9.59 -12.31
C ARG A 181 -6.18 -10.96 -11.85
N LEU A 182 -7.10 -10.99 -10.89
CA LEU A 182 -7.70 -12.25 -10.41
C LEU A 182 -8.47 -12.97 -11.49
N TRP A 183 -9.20 -12.25 -12.34
CA TRP A 183 -9.91 -12.84 -13.49
C TRP A 183 -8.92 -13.47 -14.50
N ILE A 184 -7.83 -12.80 -14.81
CA ILE A 184 -6.79 -13.33 -15.71
C ILE A 184 -6.09 -14.55 -15.08
N MET A 185 -5.77 -14.50 -13.79
CA MET A 185 -5.17 -15.61 -13.06
C MET A 185 -6.07 -16.84 -13.07
N LYS A 186 -7.38 -16.67 -12.93
CA LYS A 186 -8.36 -17.76 -13.08
C LYS A 186 -8.27 -18.37 -14.47
N GLY A 187 -8.22 -17.55 -15.53
CA GLY A 187 -8.18 -18.04 -16.91
C GLY A 187 -6.85 -18.66 -17.34
N LEU A 188 -5.72 -18.23 -16.79
CA LEU A 188 -4.39 -18.72 -17.17
C LEU A 188 -3.89 -19.88 -16.29
N LEU A 189 -4.21 -19.85 -15.02
CA LEU A 189 -3.62 -20.73 -14.00
C LEU A 189 -4.67 -21.62 -13.32
N ASN A 190 -5.95 -21.51 -13.69
CA ASN A 190 -7.09 -22.09 -12.94
C ASN A 190 -7.03 -21.71 -11.45
N PHE A 191 -6.55 -20.48 -11.15
CA PHE A 191 -6.32 -20.02 -9.79
C PHE A 191 -7.63 -19.95 -8.99
N PRO A 192 -7.68 -20.51 -7.77
CA PRO A 192 -8.88 -20.53 -6.94
C PRO A 192 -9.12 -19.15 -6.28
N ILE A 193 -9.88 -18.27 -6.94
CA ILE A 193 -10.13 -16.88 -6.47
C ILE A 193 -10.70 -16.88 -5.04
N MET A 194 -11.62 -17.80 -4.70
CA MET A 194 -12.21 -17.87 -3.36
C MET A 194 -11.16 -18.11 -2.27
N MET A 195 -10.12 -18.89 -2.58
CA MET A 195 -8.97 -19.08 -1.69
C MET A 195 -8.25 -17.75 -1.44
N PHE A 196 -8.01 -16.96 -2.49
CA PHE A 196 -7.37 -15.65 -2.35
C PHE A 196 -8.23 -14.67 -1.54
N VAL A 197 -9.51 -14.61 -1.80
CA VAL A 197 -10.44 -13.75 -1.03
C VAL A 197 -10.42 -14.13 0.44
N ARG A 198 -10.52 -15.41 0.78
CA ARG A 198 -10.56 -15.89 2.16
C ARG A 198 -9.21 -15.79 2.88
N GLU A 199 -8.12 -16.16 2.21
CA GLU A 199 -6.80 -16.25 2.85
C GLU A 199 -6.02 -14.94 2.82
N VAL A 200 -6.34 -14.03 1.90
CA VAL A 200 -5.65 -12.75 1.74
C VAL A 200 -6.58 -11.59 2.09
N ILE A 201 -7.59 -11.32 1.26
CA ILE A 201 -8.39 -10.10 1.39
C ILE A 201 -9.10 -10.03 2.74
N TYR A 202 -9.81 -11.10 3.13
CA TYR A 202 -10.52 -11.14 4.41
C TYR A 202 -9.59 -10.97 5.61
N LYS A 203 -8.44 -11.65 5.61
CA LYS A 203 -7.46 -11.51 6.69
C LYS A 203 -6.81 -10.13 6.74
N CYS A 204 -6.49 -9.55 5.58
CA CYS A 204 -5.96 -8.19 5.50
C CYS A 204 -6.96 -7.17 6.04
N LEU A 205 -8.23 -7.27 5.69
CA LEU A 205 -9.28 -6.39 6.20
C LEU A 205 -9.43 -6.49 7.72
N TRP A 206 -9.51 -7.70 8.28
CA TRP A 206 -9.62 -7.88 9.73
C TRP A 206 -8.41 -7.32 10.47
N VAL A 207 -7.20 -7.63 10.01
CA VAL A 207 -5.97 -7.10 10.62
C VAL A 207 -5.97 -5.57 10.58
N THR A 208 -6.33 -4.96 9.44
CA THR A 208 -6.37 -3.50 9.30
C THR A 208 -7.40 -2.88 10.25
N CYS A 209 -8.63 -3.37 10.25
CA CYS A 209 -9.70 -2.82 11.10
C CYS A 209 -9.35 -2.89 12.59
N ILE A 210 -8.86 -4.04 13.05
CA ILE A 210 -8.55 -4.23 14.49
C ILE A 210 -7.30 -3.43 14.90
N SER A 211 -6.27 -3.39 14.06
CA SER A 211 -5.04 -2.65 14.38
C SER A 211 -5.24 -1.15 14.46
N LEU A 212 -6.24 -0.59 13.77
CA LEU A 212 -6.55 0.83 13.79
C LEU A 212 -7.23 1.30 15.08
N ILE A 213 -7.91 0.43 15.82
CA ILE A 213 -8.73 0.81 16.99
C ILE A 213 -7.90 1.53 18.04
N VAL A 214 -6.79 0.94 18.47
CA VAL A 214 -5.96 1.48 19.56
C VAL A 214 -5.26 2.79 19.16
N PRO A 215 -4.58 2.88 17.99
CA PRO A 215 -3.95 4.12 17.57
C PRO A 215 -4.93 5.28 17.36
N LEU A 216 -6.12 5.03 16.82
CA LEU A 216 -7.15 6.05 16.65
C LEU A 216 -7.68 6.56 18.00
N PHE A 217 -7.80 5.69 18.99
CA PHE A 217 -8.17 6.07 20.34
C PHE A 217 -7.11 7.00 20.97
N ILE A 218 -5.82 6.68 20.79
CA ILE A 218 -4.71 7.53 21.27
C ILE A 218 -4.74 8.91 20.60
N LEU A 219 -4.93 8.96 19.27
CA LEU A 219 -5.02 10.21 18.53
C LEU A 219 -6.14 11.13 19.04
N LYS A 220 -7.28 10.54 19.43
CA LYS A 220 -8.44 11.29 19.87
C LYS A 220 -8.26 11.89 21.28
N ASN A 221 -7.52 11.21 22.14
CA ASN A 221 -7.46 11.57 23.58
C ASN A 221 -6.18 12.32 23.98
N LEU A 222 -5.14 12.35 23.14
CA LEU A 222 -3.88 13.00 23.45
C LEU A 222 -3.56 14.12 22.46
N GLU A 223 -3.10 15.27 22.98
CA GLU A 223 -2.65 16.38 22.16
C GLU A 223 -1.35 16.09 21.41
N PRO A 224 -1.11 16.76 20.25
CA PRO A 224 0.12 16.61 19.48
C PRO A 224 1.36 16.93 20.30
N SER A 225 2.18 15.91 20.59
CA SER A 225 3.42 16.04 21.34
C SER A 225 4.41 14.94 20.95
N PHE A 226 5.68 15.12 21.27
CA PHE A 226 6.70 14.08 21.07
C PHE A 226 6.36 12.80 21.85
N ILE A 227 5.82 12.96 23.05
CA ILE A 227 5.38 11.84 23.90
C ILE A 227 4.25 11.07 23.23
N ARG A 228 3.22 11.77 22.69
CA ARG A 228 2.14 11.13 21.95
C ARG A 228 2.69 10.37 20.74
N PHE A 229 3.62 10.94 19.99
CA PHE A 229 4.25 10.28 18.85
C PHE A 229 4.92 8.95 19.25
N LEU A 230 5.69 8.93 20.34
CA LEU A 230 6.31 7.69 20.84
C LEU A 230 5.26 6.64 21.25
N TYR A 231 4.22 7.04 21.99
CA TYR A 231 3.12 6.16 22.35
C TYR A 231 2.39 5.63 21.11
N SER A 232 2.06 6.51 20.15
CA SER A 232 1.40 6.11 18.91
C SER A 232 2.24 5.09 18.14
N CYS A 233 3.54 5.30 17.96
CA CYS A 233 4.43 4.36 17.31
C CYS A 233 4.47 3.01 18.04
N PHE A 234 4.65 3.03 19.35
CA PHE A 234 4.69 1.80 20.16
C PHE A 234 3.40 1.01 20.07
N PHE A 235 2.26 1.66 20.24
CA PHE A 235 0.96 0.99 20.17
C PHE A 235 0.57 0.59 18.74
N CYS A 236 0.99 1.31 17.70
CA CYS A 236 0.84 0.86 16.32
C CYS A 236 1.59 -0.46 16.07
N ILE A 237 2.85 -0.55 16.49
CA ILE A 237 3.66 -1.76 16.36
C ILE A 237 3.04 -2.92 17.16
N LEU A 238 2.65 -2.68 18.40
CA LEU A 238 2.06 -3.69 19.27
C LEU A 238 0.71 -4.18 18.72
N SER A 239 -0.19 -3.26 18.40
CA SER A 239 -1.54 -3.56 17.87
C SER A 239 -1.47 -4.32 16.55
N THR A 240 -0.61 -3.88 15.62
CA THR A 240 -0.42 -4.56 14.32
C THR A 240 0.16 -5.95 14.52
N SER A 241 1.20 -6.11 15.35
CA SER A 241 1.81 -7.42 15.62
C SER A 241 0.83 -8.40 16.26
N LEU A 242 0.04 -7.97 17.23
CA LEU A 242 -1.00 -8.78 17.86
C LEU A 242 -2.11 -9.15 16.88
N SER A 243 -2.58 -8.19 16.08
CA SER A 243 -3.64 -8.43 15.09
C SER A 243 -3.18 -9.40 14.01
N ILE A 244 -1.96 -9.28 13.51
CA ILE A 244 -1.36 -10.22 12.55
C ILE A 244 -1.29 -11.62 13.19
N TYR A 245 -0.83 -11.73 14.42
CA TYR A 245 -0.70 -13.01 15.11
C TYR A 245 -2.05 -13.69 15.35
N ILE A 246 -3.08 -12.92 15.77
CA ILE A 246 -4.39 -13.48 16.14
C ILE A 246 -5.27 -13.70 14.89
N PHE A 247 -5.30 -12.80 13.93
CA PHE A 247 -6.23 -12.83 12.80
C PHE A 247 -5.55 -13.10 11.45
N GLY A 248 -4.30 -12.67 11.29
CA GLY A 248 -3.57 -12.78 10.02
C GLY A 248 -3.02 -14.19 9.77
N LEU A 249 -2.53 -14.86 10.80
CA LEU A 249 -1.86 -16.15 10.68
C LEU A 249 -2.83 -17.33 10.79
N SER A 250 -2.65 -18.36 9.96
CA SER A 250 -3.32 -19.65 10.09
C SER A 250 -2.79 -20.44 11.29
N LYS A 251 -3.53 -21.47 11.72
CA LYS A 251 -3.09 -22.33 12.85
C LYS A 251 -1.70 -22.93 12.62
N ASN A 252 -1.42 -23.41 11.40
CA ASN A 252 -0.13 -24.02 11.05
C ASN A 252 1.02 -22.98 11.04
N GLU A 253 0.74 -21.76 10.60
CA GLU A 253 1.71 -20.66 10.59
C GLU A 253 2.07 -20.23 12.02
N ARG A 254 1.10 -20.21 12.93
CA ARG A 254 1.34 -19.91 14.36
C ARG A 254 2.17 -20.98 15.05
N THR A 255 1.87 -22.27 14.82
CA THR A 255 2.67 -23.36 15.40
C THR A 255 4.10 -23.34 14.90
N PHE A 256 4.31 -23.08 13.62
CA PHE A 256 5.65 -22.93 13.04
C PHE A 256 6.44 -21.76 13.67
N LEU A 257 5.80 -20.58 13.81
CA LEU A 257 6.42 -19.43 14.46
C LEU A 257 6.75 -19.70 15.93
N LYS A 258 5.85 -20.32 16.70
CA LYS A 258 6.11 -20.70 18.09
C LYS A 258 7.33 -21.63 18.21
N ALA A 259 7.39 -22.67 17.38
CA ALA A 259 8.51 -23.60 17.39
C ALA A 259 9.84 -22.89 17.05
N LYS A 260 9.84 -21.99 16.08
CA LYS A 260 11.05 -21.23 15.68
C LYS A 260 11.50 -20.26 16.79
N ILE A 261 10.57 -19.58 17.45
CA ILE A 261 10.88 -18.66 18.57
C ILE A 261 11.47 -19.45 19.74
N ILE A 262 10.88 -20.60 20.12
CA ILE A 262 11.39 -21.45 21.19
C ILE A 262 12.80 -21.92 20.88
N ASN A 263 13.06 -22.36 19.63
CA ASN A 263 14.39 -22.79 19.19
C ASN A 263 15.41 -21.63 19.21
N MET A 264 15.01 -20.41 18.90
CA MET A 264 15.91 -19.25 19.01
C MET A 264 16.25 -18.92 20.46
N ILE A 265 15.25 -18.92 21.34
CA ILE A 265 15.46 -18.65 22.77
C ILE A 265 16.34 -19.72 23.40
N SER A 266 16.16 -20.99 23.03
CA SER A 266 17.01 -22.08 23.53
C SER A 266 18.47 -21.99 23.06
N LYS A 267 18.72 -21.41 21.87
CA LYS A 267 20.08 -21.13 21.37
C LYS A 267 20.75 -19.92 22.02
N LEU A 268 19.96 -18.94 22.49
CA LEU A 268 20.48 -17.76 23.20
C LEU A 268 20.78 -18.07 24.71
N LYS A 269 20.26 -19.19 25.24
CA LYS A 269 20.54 -19.65 26.60
C LYS A 269 21.73 -20.61 26.71
N LYS A 270 22.31 -21.00 25.58
CA LYS A 270 23.57 -21.72 25.48
C LYS A 270 24.70 -20.77 25.11
#